data_526f714ee08756e6812e8254f22e9365
#
_entry.id   526f714ee08756e6812e8254f22e9365
#
_cell.length_a   1.000
_cell.length_b   1.000
_cell.length_c   1.000
_cell.angle_alpha   90.00
_cell.angle_beta   90.00
_cell.angle_gamma   90.00
#
_symmetry.space_group_name_H-M   'P 1'
#
loop_
_entity.id
_entity.type
_entity.pdbx_description
1 polymer ?
#
loop_
_entity_poly.entity_id
_entity_poly.type
_entity_poly.pdbx_seq_one_letter_code
_entity_poly.pdbx_strand_id
1 'polypeptide(L)'
;MHPNAVQPRLISERRKKKGGTEMFLVKQAQRGDADAFVALIEKYKMDLYKVAKAYLKNEEDVADVMQETTLSAWEHIGELKKAAYFKTWLTRILINNCNNVLRERKRCIAAEDFSMQGEEPQAKTDAEFYEMLSCLPEKYKHIFLLYYGQGFRTREIAEILDLSENTVKSRLRRGRESLKSQLIL
;
A
#
# COMPACT_ATOMS: atom_id res chain seq x y z
N MET A 1 29.86 14.60 -11.34
CA MET A 1 28.72 15.41 -10.86
C MET A 1 27.72 14.47 -10.24
N HIS A 2 27.54 14.52 -8.92
CA HIS A 2 26.58 13.66 -8.20
C HIS A 2 25.19 14.31 -8.26
N PRO A 3 24.11 13.57 -8.62
CA PRO A 3 22.75 14.10 -8.50
C PRO A 3 22.23 13.95 -7.09
N ASN A 4 21.96 15.07 -6.51
CA ASN A 4 20.95 15.47 -5.51
C ASN A 4 20.49 14.42 -4.51
N ALA A 5 21.17 14.35 -3.38
CA ALA A 5 20.63 13.78 -2.13
C ALA A 5 19.52 14.72 -1.64
N VAL A 6 18.26 14.33 -1.81
CA VAL A 6 17.11 14.99 -1.18
C VAL A 6 17.31 14.96 0.34
N GLN A 7 17.45 16.15 0.93
CA GLN A 7 17.80 16.29 2.35
C GLN A 7 16.71 15.73 3.27
N PRO A 8 17.03 14.83 4.19
CA PRO A 8 16.05 14.18 5.09
C PRO A 8 15.32 15.14 6.05
N ARG A 9 15.85 16.34 6.30
CA ARG A 9 15.29 17.33 7.22
C ARG A 9 13.98 17.96 6.74
N LEU A 10 13.83 18.26 5.45
CA LEU A 10 12.60 18.87 4.90
C LEU A 10 11.40 17.91 4.91
N ILE A 11 11.66 16.61 4.84
CA ILE A 11 10.62 15.58 4.91
C ILE A 11 10.09 15.43 6.35
N SER A 12 10.96 15.58 7.36
CA SER A 12 10.57 15.41 8.77
C SER A 12 9.71 16.57 9.31
N GLU A 13 9.94 17.81 8.87
CA GLU A 13 9.17 18.97 9.32
C GLU A 13 7.77 19.05 8.68
N ARG A 14 7.65 18.68 7.41
CA ARG A 14 6.33 18.54 6.76
C ARG A 14 5.48 17.42 7.38
N ARG A 15 6.12 16.35 7.87
CA ARG A 15 5.42 15.27 8.59
C ARG A 15 4.84 15.70 9.94
N LYS A 16 5.53 16.57 10.69
CA LYS A 16 5.07 17.01 12.03
C LYS A 16 3.82 17.89 11.98
N LYS A 17 3.72 18.83 11.03
CA LYS A 17 2.52 19.69 10.88
C LYS A 17 1.30 18.94 10.34
N LYS A 18 1.49 17.94 9.42
CA LYS A 18 0.40 17.10 8.90
C LYS A 18 -0.14 16.09 9.94
N GLY A 19 0.68 15.65 10.88
CA GLY A 19 0.28 14.64 11.88
C GLY A 19 -0.76 15.14 12.90
N GLY A 20 -0.73 16.42 13.27
CA GLY A 20 -1.68 16.98 14.24
C GLY A 20 -3.12 17.01 13.71
N THR A 21 -3.30 17.51 12.51
CA THR A 21 -4.62 17.60 11.86
C THR A 21 -5.20 16.22 11.59
N GLU A 22 -4.37 15.25 11.17
CA GLU A 22 -4.81 13.89 10.93
C GLU A 22 -5.28 13.17 12.19
N MET A 23 -4.51 13.26 13.27
CA MET A 23 -4.91 12.68 14.56
C MET A 23 -6.23 13.27 15.08
N PHE A 24 -6.47 14.55 14.82
CA PHE A 24 -7.72 15.20 15.16
C PHE A 24 -8.89 14.64 14.35
N LEU A 25 -8.74 14.55 13.02
CA LEU A 25 -9.77 13.95 12.14
C LEU A 25 -10.07 12.49 12.52
N VAL A 26 -9.05 11.69 12.83
CA VAL A 26 -9.26 10.30 13.28
C VAL A 26 -10.10 10.26 14.56
N LYS A 27 -9.81 11.12 15.53
CA LYS A 27 -10.59 11.19 16.78
C LYS A 27 -12.05 11.65 16.56
N GLN A 28 -12.29 12.55 15.60
CA GLN A 28 -13.65 12.96 15.25
C GLN A 28 -14.40 11.81 14.55
N ALA A 29 -13.78 11.16 13.58
CA ALA A 29 -14.35 9.99 12.90
C ALA A 29 -14.67 8.85 13.88
N GLN A 30 -13.82 8.61 14.89
CA GLN A 30 -14.08 7.64 15.97
C GLN A 30 -15.30 7.98 16.83
N ARG A 31 -15.74 9.26 16.82
CA ARG A 31 -16.96 9.72 17.52
C ARG A 31 -18.19 9.74 16.59
N GLY A 32 -18.06 9.21 15.38
CA GLY A 32 -19.13 9.13 14.39
C GLY A 32 -19.24 10.32 13.44
N ASP A 33 -18.23 11.21 13.40
CA ASP A 33 -18.19 12.32 12.45
C ASP A 33 -17.84 11.78 11.04
N ALA A 34 -18.87 11.69 10.18
CA ALA A 34 -18.74 11.17 8.83
C ALA A 34 -17.90 12.10 7.93
N ASP A 35 -17.98 13.41 8.09
CA ASP A 35 -17.23 14.38 7.29
C ASP A 35 -15.72 14.26 7.58
N ALA A 36 -15.36 14.09 8.85
CA ALA A 36 -13.97 13.84 9.26
C ALA A 36 -13.45 12.52 8.67
N PHE A 37 -14.28 11.47 8.62
CA PHE A 37 -13.90 10.21 8.00
C PHE A 37 -13.73 10.34 6.49
N VAL A 38 -14.66 10.98 5.79
CA VAL A 38 -14.56 11.24 4.34
C VAL A 38 -13.28 12.01 4.03
N ALA A 39 -12.94 13.05 4.81
CA ALA A 39 -11.69 13.79 4.64
C ALA A 39 -10.44 12.91 4.79
N LEU A 40 -10.47 11.93 5.70
CA LEU A 40 -9.39 10.95 5.85
C LEU A 40 -9.28 10.02 4.64
N ILE A 41 -10.40 9.49 4.15
CA ILE A 41 -10.42 8.60 2.98
C ILE A 41 -9.93 9.35 1.74
N GLU A 42 -10.45 10.54 1.46
CA GLU A 42 -10.00 11.35 0.31
C GLU A 42 -8.49 11.67 0.38
N LYS A 43 -7.96 11.91 1.56
CA LYS A 43 -6.52 12.13 1.74
C LYS A 43 -5.66 10.93 1.31
N TYR A 44 -6.13 9.70 1.54
CA TYR A 44 -5.38 8.47 1.26
C TYR A 44 -5.83 7.72 0.01
N LYS A 45 -6.92 8.15 -0.64
CA LYS A 45 -7.53 7.51 -1.80
C LYS A 45 -6.53 7.11 -2.89
N MET A 46 -5.65 8.05 -3.30
CA MET A 46 -4.67 7.78 -4.34
C MET A 46 -3.57 6.82 -3.89
N ASP A 47 -3.15 6.89 -2.63
CA ASP A 47 -2.17 5.97 -2.06
C ASP A 47 -2.75 4.54 -2.03
N LEU A 48 -4.01 4.40 -1.58
CA LEU A 48 -4.73 3.13 -1.53
C LEU A 48 -4.95 2.55 -2.94
N TYR A 49 -5.39 3.39 -3.89
CA TYR A 49 -5.58 2.99 -5.28
C TYR A 49 -4.29 2.42 -5.88
N LYS A 50 -3.14 3.11 -5.71
CA LYS A 50 -1.84 2.63 -6.18
C LYS A 50 -1.47 1.27 -5.58
N VAL A 51 -1.77 1.05 -4.29
CA VAL A 51 -1.54 -0.24 -3.64
C VAL A 51 -2.48 -1.29 -4.21
N ALA A 52 -3.78 -1.02 -4.31
CA ALA A 52 -4.75 -1.96 -4.87
C ALA A 52 -4.40 -2.39 -6.30
N LYS A 53 -4.02 -1.44 -7.17
CA LYS A 53 -3.56 -1.71 -8.55
C LYS A 53 -2.34 -2.60 -8.64
N ALA A 54 -1.42 -2.53 -7.69
CA ALA A 54 -0.26 -3.42 -7.65
C ALA A 54 -0.60 -4.85 -7.21
N TYR A 55 -1.74 -5.05 -6.53
CA TYR A 55 -2.24 -6.36 -6.13
C TYR A 55 -3.22 -6.95 -7.16
N LEU A 56 -4.08 -6.09 -7.74
CA LEU A 56 -5.19 -6.48 -8.59
C LEU A 56 -5.01 -5.88 -9.99
N LYS A 57 -5.16 -6.72 -11.02
CA LYS A 57 -4.99 -6.28 -12.42
C LYS A 57 -6.27 -5.69 -13.01
N ASN A 58 -7.43 -6.13 -12.54
CA ASN A 58 -8.74 -5.71 -13.02
C ASN A 58 -9.20 -4.44 -12.29
N GLU A 59 -9.67 -3.43 -13.03
CA GLU A 59 -10.18 -2.18 -12.48
C GLU A 59 -11.47 -2.35 -11.66
N GLU A 60 -12.34 -3.29 -12.05
CA GLU A 60 -13.56 -3.59 -11.29
C GLU A 60 -13.20 -4.10 -9.89
N ASP A 61 -12.27 -5.07 -9.80
CA ASP A 61 -11.80 -5.57 -8.50
C ASP A 61 -11.16 -4.46 -7.66
N VAL A 62 -10.41 -3.55 -8.30
CA VAL A 62 -9.80 -2.41 -7.60
C VAL A 62 -10.88 -1.51 -7.02
N ALA A 63 -11.92 -1.19 -7.81
CA ALA A 63 -13.04 -0.37 -7.36
C ALA A 63 -13.80 -1.04 -6.20
N ASP A 64 -14.10 -2.33 -6.31
CA ASP A 64 -14.80 -3.11 -5.29
C ASP A 64 -13.99 -3.17 -3.99
N VAL A 65 -12.71 -3.46 -4.08
CA VAL A 65 -11.82 -3.51 -2.91
C VAL A 65 -11.68 -2.13 -2.25
N MET A 66 -11.62 -1.06 -3.02
CA MET A 66 -11.59 0.31 -2.48
C MET A 66 -12.87 0.65 -1.72
N GLN A 67 -14.03 0.26 -2.25
CA GLN A 67 -15.33 0.45 -1.61
C GLN A 67 -15.43 -0.38 -0.32
N GLU A 68 -15.13 -1.68 -0.38
CA GLU A 68 -15.14 -2.59 0.76
C GLU A 68 -14.19 -2.12 1.87
N THR A 69 -13.00 -1.64 1.49
CA THR A 69 -12.03 -1.07 2.43
C THR A 69 -12.58 0.16 3.14
N THR A 70 -13.30 1.02 2.42
CA THR A 70 -13.90 2.23 2.99
C THR A 70 -15.01 1.87 3.98
N LEU A 71 -15.89 0.93 3.63
CA LEU A 71 -16.95 0.45 4.52
C LEU A 71 -16.38 -0.21 5.77
N SER A 72 -15.47 -1.17 5.61
CA SER A 72 -14.81 -1.87 6.71
C SER A 72 -14.05 -0.91 7.62
N ALA A 73 -13.39 0.11 7.04
CA ALA A 73 -12.70 1.12 7.84
C ALA A 73 -13.67 1.99 8.64
N TRP A 74 -14.83 2.36 8.08
CA TRP A 74 -15.85 3.09 8.83
C TRP A 74 -16.40 2.29 10.02
N GLU A 75 -16.72 1.04 9.79
CA GLU A 75 -17.28 0.15 10.82
C GLU A 75 -16.31 -0.09 11.99
N HIS A 76 -15.00 -0.17 11.69
CA HIS A 76 -13.98 -0.55 12.67
C HIS A 76 -13.05 0.59 13.13
N ILE A 77 -13.28 1.84 12.71
CA ILE A 77 -12.40 2.96 13.09
C ILE A 77 -12.35 3.17 14.60
N GLY A 78 -13.41 2.81 15.32
CA GLY A 78 -13.48 2.84 16.78
C GLY A 78 -12.47 1.92 17.47
N GLU A 79 -12.03 0.86 16.81
CA GLU A 79 -11.05 -0.11 17.32
C GLU A 79 -9.59 0.37 17.19
N LEU A 80 -9.35 1.41 16.40
CA LEU A 80 -8.01 1.94 16.19
C LEU A 80 -7.46 2.61 17.46
N LYS A 81 -6.60 1.90 18.19
CA LYS A 81 -6.04 2.34 19.48
C LYS A 81 -5.19 3.60 19.39
N LYS A 82 -4.49 3.83 18.30
CA LYS A 82 -3.56 4.96 18.12
C LYS A 82 -3.81 5.65 16.78
N ALA A 83 -4.36 6.85 16.82
CA ALA A 83 -4.67 7.65 15.62
C ALA A 83 -3.47 7.85 14.67
N ALA A 84 -2.24 7.90 15.20
CA ALA A 84 -1.02 8.03 14.40
C ALA A 84 -0.75 6.83 13.46
N TYR A 85 -1.39 5.70 13.68
CA TYR A 85 -1.27 4.50 12.84
C TYR A 85 -2.43 4.33 11.85
N PHE A 86 -3.26 5.37 11.66
CA PHE A 86 -4.41 5.31 10.76
C PHE A 86 -4.03 4.85 9.35
N LYS A 87 -2.99 5.45 8.74
CA LYS A 87 -2.51 5.05 7.41
C LYS A 87 -2.12 3.58 7.35
N THR A 88 -1.34 3.11 8.32
CA THR A 88 -0.87 1.71 8.42
C THR A 88 -2.06 0.75 8.56
N TRP A 89 -2.99 1.07 9.44
CA TRP A 89 -4.19 0.29 9.70
C TRP A 89 -5.12 0.22 8.48
N LEU A 90 -5.39 1.35 7.82
CA LEU A 90 -6.21 1.43 6.62
C LEU A 90 -5.59 0.64 5.45
N THR A 91 -4.27 0.76 5.25
CA THR A 91 -3.56 -0.01 4.22
C THR A 91 -3.59 -1.52 4.51
N ARG A 92 -3.55 -1.93 5.79
CA ARG A 92 -3.71 -3.34 6.17
C ARG A 92 -5.10 -3.88 5.81
N ILE A 93 -6.18 -3.12 6.04
CA ILE A 93 -7.53 -3.49 5.62
C ILE A 93 -7.57 -3.69 4.10
N LEU A 94 -7.06 -2.73 3.34
CA LEU A 94 -7.01 -2.81 1.88
C LEU A 94 -6.30 -4.08 1.40
N ILE A 95 -5.11 -4.36 1.93
CA ILE A 95 -4.31 -5.53 1.50
C ILE A 95 -5.02 -6.83 1.88
N ASN A 96 -5.70 -6.90 3.02
CA ASN A 96 -6.50 -8.06 3.39
C ASN A 96 -7.64 -8.29 2.38
N ASN A 97 -8.35 -7.23 1.97
CA ASN A 97 -9.41 -7.31 0.96
C ASN A 97 -8.84 -7.73 -0.41
N CYS A 98 -7.70 -7.17 -0.85
CA CYS A 98 -7.01 -7.63 -2.06
C CYS A 98 -6.66 -9.12 -2.00
N ASN A 99 -6.13 -9.59 -0.87
CA ASN A 99 -5.77 -11.00 -0.68
C ASN A 99 -7.01 -11.92 -0.68
N ASN A 100 -8.16 -11.45 -0.21
CA ASN A 100 -9.42 -12.18 -0.27
C ASN A 100 -9.84 -12.40 -1.73
N VAL A 101 -9.88 -11.33 -2.54
CA VAL A 101 -10.19 -11.40 -3.97
C VAL A 101 -9.25 -12.37 -4.70
N LEU A 102 -7.94 -12.27 -4.46
CA LEU A 102 -6.97 -13.17 -5.07
C LEU A 102 -7.15 -14.64 -4.65
N ARG A 103 -7.57 -14.91 -3.40
CA ARG A 103 -7.87 -16.27 -2.94
C ARG A 103 -9.12 -16.83 -3.58
N GLU A 104 -10.18 -16.04 -3.70
CA GLU A 104 -11.42 -16.44 -4.36
C GLU A 104 -11.19 -16.76 -5.83
N ARG A 105 -10.46 -15.91 -6.55
CA ARG A 105 -10.08 -16.17 -7.94
C ARG A 105 -9.29 -17.47 -8.11
N LYS A 106 -8.32 -17.72 -7.22
CA LYS A 106 -7.58 -19.00 -7.27
C LYS A 106 -8.47 -20.22 -7.04
N ARG A 107 -9.50 -20.12 -6.22
CA ARG A 107 -10.49 -21.21 -6.04
C ARG A 107 -11.34 -21.40 -7.31
N CYS A 108 -11.80 -20.31 -7.93
CA CYS A 108 -12.57 -20.38 -9.17
C CYS A 108 -11.72 -20.94 -10.32
N ILE A 109 -10.45 -20.50 -10.47
CA ILE A 109 -9.54 -21.01 -11.51
C ILE A 109 -9.17 -22.48 -11.29
N ALA A 110 -9.09 -22.94 -10.04
CA ALA A 110 -8.90 -24.37 -9.76
C ALA A 110 -10.11 -25.24 -10.14
N ALA A 111 -11.28 -24.63 -10.36
CA ALA A 111 -12.49 -25.27 -10.85
C ALA A 111 -12.70 -25.12 -12.38
N GLU A 112 -12.05 -24.13 -13.02
CA GLU A 112 -12.15 -23.84 -14.45
C GLU A 112 -10.77 -23.50 -15.01
N ASP A 113 -10.32 -24.26 -16.01
CA ASP A 113 -9.04 -24.08 -16.70
C ASP A 113 -9.15 -22.87 -17.65
N PHE A 114 -8.84 -21.66 -17.18
CA PHE A 114 -8.82 -20.45 -18.03
C PHE A 114 -7.69 -19.49 -17.66
N SER A 115 -6.79 -19.26 -18.64
CA SER A 115 -5.72 -18.26 -18.56
C SER A 115 -6.26 -16.85 -18.82
N MET A 116 -6.16 -15.94 -17.87
CA MET A 116 -6.39 -14.51 -18.10
C MET A 116 -5.07 -13.73 -18.05
N GLN A 117 -4.70 -13.16 -19.18
CA GLN A 117 -3.66 -12.12 -19.30
C GLN A 117 -4.28 -10.77 -18.95
N GLY A 118 -3.70 -10.06 -18.02
CA GLY A 118 -4.16 -8.72 -17.62
C GLY A 118 -3.29 -7.62 -18.22
N GLU A 119 -3.92 -6.53 -18.65
CA GLU A 119 -3.28 -5.32 -19.19
C GLU A 119 -2.51 -4.54 -18.13
N GLU A 120 -1.39 -3.89 -18.54
CA GLU A 120 -0.54 -3.08 -17.68
C GLU A 120 -1.15 -1.69 -17.42
N PRO A 121 -1.02 -1.13 -16.20
CA PRO A 121 -1.54 0.19 -15.86
C PRO A 121 -0.60 1.31 -16.35
N GLN A 122 -1.14 2.24 -17.13
CA GLN A 122 -0.45 3.46 -17.55
C GLN A 122 -0.75 4.63 -16.60
N ALA A 123 0.21 4.94 -15.72
CA ALA A 123 0.31 6.26 -15.10
C ALA A 123 1.71 6.81 -15.38
N LYS A 124 1.79 7.86 -16.16
CA LYS A 124 3.03 8.37 -16.77
C LYS A 124 4.13 8.87 -15.81
N THR A 125 3.83 9.11 -14.54
CA THR A 125 4.80 9.65 -13.57
C THR A 125 5.51 8.60 -12.73
N ASP A 126 4.94 7.40 -12.62
CA ASP A 126 5.46 6.29 -11.81
C ASP A 126 5.88 5.09 -12.70
N ALA A 127 5.85 5.23 -14.04
CA ALA A 127 6.08 4.12 -14.98
C ALA A 127 7.40 3.40 -14.74
N GLU A 128 8.51 4.14 -14.59
CA GLU A 128 9.84 3.57 -14.32
C GLU A 128 9.87 2.78 -12.99
N PHE A 129 9.16 3.28 -11.97
CA PHE A 129 9.07 2.58 -10.68
C PHE A 129 8.27 1.29 -10.80
N TYR A 130 7.14 1.30 -11.51
CA TYR A 130 6.34 0.08 -11.73
C TYR A 130 7.04 -0.91 -12.65
N GLU A 131 7.77 -0.44 -13.66
CA GLU A 131 8.62 -1.26 -14.51
C GLU A 131 9.72 -1.95 -13.68
N MET A 132 10.41 -1.21 -12.82
CA MET A 132 11.36 -1.78 -11.87
C MET A 132 10.71 -2.82 -10.94
N LEU A 133 9.48 -2.55 -10.45
CA LEU A 133 8.75 -3.50 -9.63
C LEU A 133 8.37 -4.77 -10.42
N SER A 134 8.07 -4.65 -11.73
CA SER A 134 7.72 -5.80 -12.57
C SER A 134 8.85 -6.82 -12.67
N CYS A 135 10.09 -6.34 -12.63
CA CYS A 135 11.30 -7.18 -12.64
C CYS A 135 11.53 -7.96 -11.33
N LEU A 136 10.82 -7.62 -10.24
CA LEU A 136 10.99 -8.29 -8.96
C LEU A 136 10.07 -9.52 -8.83
N PRO A 137 10.54 -10.61 -8.18
CA PRO A 137 9.65 -11.67 -7.70
C PRO A 137 8.53 -11.11 -6.80
N GLU A 138 7.31 -11.66 -6.93
CA GLU A 138 6.11 -11.24 -6.18
C GLU A 138 6.36 -11.00 -4.67
N LYS A 139 7.09 -11.91 -4.03
CA LYS A 139 7.43 -11.82 -2.59
C LYS A 139 8.22 -10.57 -2.19
N TYR A 140 8.79 -9.83 -3.16
CA TYR A 140 9.53 -8.58 -2.95
C TYR A 140 8.75 -7.36 -3.42
N LYS A 141 7.91 -7.48 -4.47
CA LYS A 141 7.16 -6.38 -5.07
C LYS A 141 6.36 -5.59 -4.03
N HIS A 142 5.52 -6.26 -3.25
CA HIS A 142 4.66 -5.61 -2.26
C HIS A 142 5.46 -4.86 -1.18
N ILE A 143 6.58 -5.43 -0.74
CA ILE A 143 7.45 -4.79 0.25
C ILE A 143 8.13 -3.56 -0.35
N PHE A 144 8.59 -3.64 -1.61
CA PHE A 144 9.19 -2.51 -2.32
C PHE A 144 8.17 -1.39 -2.56
N LEU A 145 6.95 -1.73 -2.98
CA LEU A 145 5.87 -0.78 -3.14
C LEU A 145 5.58 -0.02 -1.84
N LEU A 146 5.42 -0.73 -0.73
CA LEU A 146 5.14 -0.12 0.57
C LEU A 146 6.31 0.73 1.08
N TYR A 147 7.54 0.25 0.90
CA TYR A 147 8.74 0.96 1.39
C TYR A 147 9.08 2.17 0.54
N TYR A 148 9.25 2.01 -0.78
CA TYR A 148 9.69 3.06 -1.70
C TYR A 148 8.53 3.88 -2.27
N GLY A 149 7.42 3.22 -2.63
CA GLY A 149 6.25 3.89 -3.21
C GLY A 149 5.40 4.61 -2.17
N GLN A 150 5.17 4.01 -1.00
CA GLN A 150 4.27 4.54 0.03
C GLN A 150 5.00 5.14 1.25
N GLY A 151 6.31 4.94 1.35
CA GLY A 151 7.15 5.50 2.42
C GLY A 151 6.90 4.91 3.81
N PHE A 152 6.37 3.69 3.91
CA PHE A 152 6.23 2.98 5.19
C PHE A 152 7.58 2.56 5.74
N ARG A 153 7.70 2.56 7.07
CA ARG A 153 8.87 2.00 7.77
C ARG A 153 8.81 0.48 7.79
N THR A 154 9.95 -0.18 7.93
CA THR A 154 10.03 -1.66 7.97
C THR A 154 9.11 -2.28 9.03
N ARG A 155 8.95 -1.63 10.19
CA ARG A 155 8.05 -2.07 11.25
C ARG A 155 6.57 -1.94 10.83
N GLU A 156 6.19 -0.85 10.18
CA GLU A 156 4.82 -0.65 9.69
C GLU A 156 4.48 -1.67 8.59
N ILE A 157 5.43 -1.94 7.69
CA ILE A 157 5.29 -2.98 6.65
C ILE A 157 5.12 -4.36 7.28
N ALA A 158 5.85 -4.65 8.36
CA ALA A 158 5.71 -5.90 9.10
C ALA A 158 4.29 -6.06 9.67
N GLU A 159 3.72 -4.98 10.24
CA GLU A 159 2.34 -4.94 10.75
C GLU A 159 1.30 -5.06 9.61
N ILE A 160 1.52 -4.40 8.46
CA ILE A 160 0.61 -4.45 7.30
C ILE A 160 0.56 -5.86 6.68
N LEU A 161 1.70 -6.50 6.53
CA LEU A 161 1.83 -7.78 5.81
C LEU A 161 1.81 -9.01 6.73
N ASP A 162 1.65 -8.81 8.03
CA ASP A 162 1.73 -9.88 9.05
C ASP A 162 3.03 -10.70 8.98
N LEU A 163 4.15 -9.96 8.93
CA LEU A 163 5.50 -10.51 8.84
C LEU A 163 6.36 -10.04 10.01
N SER A 164 7.47 -10.75 10.28
CA SER A 164 8.49 -10.19 11.19
C SER A 164 9.24 -9.03 10.51
N GLU A 165 9.66 -8.02 11.29
CA GLU A 165 10.46 -6.91 10.77
C GLU A 165 11.78 -7.40 10.15
N ASN A 166 12.38 -8.46 10.69
CA ASN A 166 13.56 -9.09 10.12
C ASN A 166 13.30 -9.71 8.75
N THR A 167 12.11 -10.29 8.55
CA THR A 167 11.67 -10.80 7.24
C THR A 167 11.55 -9.66 6.23
N VAL A 168 10.95 -8.54 6.62
CA VAL A 168 10.85 -7.34 5.77
C VAL A 168 12.24 -6.84 5.37
N LYS A 169 13.14 -6.65 6.34
CA LYS A 169 14.53 -6.19 6.10
C LYS A 169 15.29 -7.14 5.18
N SER A 170 15.17 -8.45 5.40
CA SER A 170 15.86 -9.45 4.57
C SER A 170 15.31 -9.48 3.14
N ARG A 171 14.00 -9.35 2.95
CA ARG A 171 13.38 -9.30 1.63
C ARG A 171 13.72 -8.01 0.88
N LEU A 172 13.80 -6.85 1.56
CA LEU A 172 14.31 -5.60 0.97
C LEU A 172 15.76 -5.74 0.51
N ARG A 173 16.63 -6.37 1.31
CA ARG A 173 18.02 -6.61 0.93
C ARG A 173 18.11 -7.50 -0.32
N ARG A 174 17.45 -8.66 -0.30
CA ARG A 174 17.48 -9.61 -1.43
C ARG A 174 16.84 -9.05 -2.69
N GLY A 175 15.78 -8.24 -2.57
CA GLY A 175 15.17 -7.55 -3.71
C GLY A 175 16.13 -6.54 -4.35
N ARG A 176 16.91 -5.78 -3.55
CA ARG A 176 17.97 -4.89 -4.07
C ARG A 176 19.07 -5.67 -4.78
N GLU A 177 19.49 -6.81 -4.24
CA GLU A 177 20.48 -7.69 -4.87
C GLU A 177 19.97 -8.22 -6.21
N SER A 178 18.68 -8.61 -6.28
CA SER A 178 18.02 -9.05 -7.52
C SER A 178 17.98 -7.95 -8.59
N LEU A 179 17.62 -6.72 -8.22
CA LEU A 179 17.61 -5.59 -9.16
C LEU A 179 19.02 -5.23 -9.66
N LYS A 180 20.03 -5.27 -8.77
CA LYS A 180 21.42 -5.02 -9.18
C LYS A 180 21.92 -6.04 -10.21
N SER A 181 21.58 -7.31 -10.05
CA SER A 181 21.99 -8.35 -11.00
C SER A 181 21.35 -8.20 -12.36
N GLN A 182 20.19 -7.53 -12.48
CA GLN A 182 19.51 -7.28 -13.74
C GLN A 182 20.00 -6.00 -14.45
N LEU A 183 20.54 -5.01 -13.70
CA LEU A 183 21.07 -3.77 -14.24
C LEU A 183 22.54 -3.87 -14.73
N ILE A 184 23.21 -4.98 -14.44
CA ILE A 184 24.62 -5.23 -14.83
C ILE A 184 24.70 -6.09 -16.14
N LEU A 185 23.58 -6.47 -16.69
CA LEU A 185 23.45 -7.12 -18.00
C LEU A 185 23.07 -6.11 -19.08
#